data_9649b5364e61040f9bcf98f8dff40915
#
_entry.id   9649b5364e61040f9bcf98f8dff40915
#
_cell.length_a   1.000
_cell.length_b   1.000
_cell.length_c   1.000
_cell.angle_alpha   90.00
_cell.angle_beta   90.00
_cell.angle_gamma   90.00
#
_symmetry.space_group_name_H-M   'P 1'
#
loop_
_entity.id
_entity.type
_entity.pdbx_description
1 polymer ?
#
loop_
_entity_poly.entity_id
_entity_poly.type
_entity_poly.pdbx_seq_one_letter_code
_entity_poly.pdbx_strand_id
1 'polypeptide(L)'
;MAEKKNVSVKVYNMAGEEVSKMNLSAEVFGIEPHQQAMFDAVQVEQANQRQATAKTKVRHEVSGGGKKPWRQKGTGRARSGSSRSPVWVGGGTVFGPVGNQNFKISQNKKEHKLALKSALSLKTKDGLLVIDEIKFDEKKTKNFVNFLDAIKVGGKALVVVDEITEEIFASSRNVGFAKVVTSDNISVLDLLNVDNLVMSKASIKTVEEALK
;
A
#
# COMPACT_ATOMS: atom_id res chain seq x y z
N MET A 1 7.97 -7.30 34.63
CA MET A 1 7.20 -7.26 33.37
C MET A 1 6.06 -6.26 33.57
N ALA A 2 6.02 -5.17 32.81
CA ALA A 2 4.92 -4.20 32.93
C ALA A 2 3.61 -4.90 32.52
N GLU A 3 2.59 -4.81 33.37
CA GLU A 3 1.25 -5.30 33.04
C GLU A 3 0.75 -4.55 31.80
N LYS A 4 0.57 -5.29 30.71
CA LYS A 4 -0.03 -4.76 29.48
C LYS A 4 -1.51 -4.47 29.75
N LYS A 5 -1.85 -3.22 30.05
CA LYS A 5 -3.23 -2.78 30.27
C LYS A 5 -4.00 -2.86 28.95
N ASN A 6 -5.11 -3.59 28.94
CA ASN A 6 -6.04 -3.58 27.81
C ASN A 6 -6.51 -2.14 27.55
N VAL A 7 -6.60 -1.79 26.28
CA VAL A 7 -7.07 -0.48 25.81
C VAL A 7 -8.58 -0.53 25.63
N SER A 8 -9.33 0.29 26.39
CA SER A 8 -10.79 0.39 26.24
C SER A 8 -11.14 1.46 25.22
N VAL A 9 -11.91 1.09 24.19
CA VAL A 9 -12.34 1.98 23.11
C VAL A 9 -13.87 2.00 23.04
N LYS A 10 -14.43 3.14 22.66
CA LYS A 10 -15.86 3.32 22.44
C LYS A 10 -16.27 2.72 21.11
N VAL A 11 -17.43 2.06 21.08
CA VAL A 11 -18.03 1.50 19.88
C VAL A 11 -19.22 2.36 19.48
N TYR A 12 -19.25 2.77 18.22
CA TYR A 12 -20.29 3.64 17.65
C TYR A 12 -21.19 2.86 16.70
N ASN A 13 -22.40 3.34 16.51
CA ASN A 13 -23.26 2.91 15.40
C ASN A 13 -22.94 3.73 14.13
N MET A 14 -23.62 3.43 13.02
CA MET A 14 -23.45 4.17 11.76
C MET A 14 -23.94 5.63 11.83
N ALA A 15 -24.74 5.98 12.84
CA ALA A 15 -25.20 7.35 13.10
C ALA A 15 -24.23 8.17 13.97
N GLY A 16 -23.13 7.57 14.44
CA GLY A 16 -22.14 8.24 15.30
C GLY A 16 -22.49 8.26 16.78
N GLU A 17 -23.49 7.48 17.22
CA GLU A 17 -23.87 7.38 18.64
C GLU A 17 -23.09 6.27 19.33
N GLU A 18 -22.67 6.50 20.59
CA GLU A 18 -21.95 5.50 21.40
C GLU A 18 -22.91 4.40 21.86
N VAL A 19 -22.68 3.17 21.42
CA VAL A 19 -23.51 1.99 21.76
C VAL A 19 -22.91 1.19 22.91
N SER A 20 -21.60 0.96 22.91
CA SER A 20 -20.92 0.11 23.86
C SER A 20 -19.44 0.47 24.00
N LYS A 21 -18.73 -0.25 24.88
CA LYS A 21 -17.28 -0.19 24.99
C LYS A 21 -16.69 -1.56 24.71
N MET A 22 -15.55 -1.60 24.01
CA MET A 22 -14.82 -2.81 23.70
C MET A 22 -13.40 -2.72 24.27
N ASN A 23 -12.91 -3.81 24.84
CA ASN A 23 -11.53 -3.93 25.29
C ASN A 23 -10.69 -4.58 24.19
N LEU A 24 -9.66 -3.87 23.75
CA LEU A 24 -8.72 -4.33 22.75
C LEU A 24 -7.56 -5.07 23.42
N SER A 25 -7.03 -6.10 22.74
CA SER A 25 -5.87 -6.84 23.21
C SER A 25 -4.63 -5.96 23.26
N ALA A 26 -4.01 -5.82 24.44
CA ALA A 26 -2.76 -5.08 24.60
C ALA A 26 -1.58 -5.67 23.82
N GLU A 27 -1.67 -6.93 23.40
CA GLU A 27 -0.63 -7.61 22.61
C GLU A 27 -0.62 -7.19 21.14
N VAL A 28 -1.74 -6.61 20.64
CA VAL A 28 -1.88 -6.14 19.28
C VAL A 28 -1.96 -4.62 19.21
N PHE A 29 -2.77 -4.00 20.08
CA PHE A 29 -3.09 -2.57 20.06
C PHE A 29 -2.39 -1.73 21.13
N GLY A 30 -1.62 -2.36 22.01
CA GLY A 30 -0.97 -1.70 23.15
C GLY A 30 0.55 -1.85 23.21
N ILE A 31 1.20 -2.20 22.12
CA ILE A 31 2.66 -2.35 22.08
C ILE A 31 3.35 -0.99 21.87
N GLU A 32 4.61 -0.92 22.28
CA GLU A 32 5.48 0.21 21.93
C GLU A 32 5.83 0.14 20.43
N PRO A 33 5.60 1.21 19.65
CA PRO A 33 5.82 1.20 18.22
C PRO A 33 7.29 1.02 17.84
N HIS A 34 7.58 0.03 17.01
CA HIS A 34 8.93 -0.23 16.48
C HIS A 34 9.12 0.47 15.15
N GLN A 35 9.75 1.65 15.15
CA GLN A 35 9.88 2.51 13.95
C GLN A 35 10.60 1.81 12.80
N GLN A 36 11.71 1.12 13.05
CA GLN A 36 12.47 0.46 11.99
C GLN A 36 11.65 -0.63 11.27
N ALA A 37 10.93 -1.47 12.02
CA ALA A 37 10.10 -2.51 11.41
C ALA A 37 8.99 -1.93 10.52
N MET A 38 8.38 -0.81 10.93
CA MET A 38 7.39 -0.10 10.10
C MET A 38 8.02 0.50 8.84
N PHE A 39 9.21 1.12 8.96
CA PHE A 39 9.94 1.67 7.82
C PHE A 39 10.28 0.58 6.81
N ASP A 40 10.81 -0.55 7.25
CA ASP A 40 11.17 -1.66 6.38
C ASP A 40 9.93 -2.26 5.68
N ALA A 41 8.80 -2.38 6.39
CA ALA A 41 7.54 -2.83 5.80
C ALA A 41 7.04 -1.88 4.68
N VAL A 42 7.10 -0.58 4.90
CA VAL A 42 6.74 0.44 3.90
C VAL A 42 7.67 0.36 2.68
N GLN A 43 8.97 0.21 2.89
CA GLN A 43 9.96 0.05 1.81
C GLN A 43 9.68 -1.19 0.96
N VAL A 44 9.39 -2.32 1.61
CA VAL A 44 9.06 -3.58 0.95
C VAL A 44 7.80 -3.43 0.10
N GLU A 45 6.75 -2.82 0.62
CA GLU A 45 5.50 -2.62 -0.10
C GLU A 45 5.69 -1.69 -1.31
N GLN A 46 6.34 -0.54 -1.13
CA GLN A 46 6.64 0.39 -2.23
C GLN A 46 7.54 -0.25 -3.30
N ALA A 47 8.54 -1.02 -2.92
CA ALA A 47 9.42 -1.71 -3.85
C ALA A 47 8.65 -2.78 -4.66
N ASN A 48 7.74 -3.51 -4.00
CA ASN A 48 6.96 -4.57 -4.62
C ASN A 48 5.88 -4.06 -5.59
N GLN A 49 5.43 -2.80 -5.43
CA GLN A 49 4.52 -2.14 -6.36
C GLN A 49 5.22 -1.70 -7.67
N ARG A 50 6.55 -1.62 -7.67
CA ARG A 50 7.31 -1.18 -8.86
C ARG A 50 7.28 -2.24 -9.95
N GLN A 51 6.82 -1.83 -11.13
CA GLN A 51 6.86 -2.62 -12.34
C GLN A 51 8.01 -2.14 -13.24
N ALA A 52 9.00 -2.98 -13.51
CA ALA A 52 10.18 -2.64 -14.31
C ALA A 52 9.83 -2.52 -15.82
N THR A 53 9.06 -1.51 -16.20
CA THR A 53 8.58 -1.32 -17.58
C THR A 53 9.53 -0.52 -18.47
N ALA A 54 10.41 0.30 -17.87
CA ALA A 54 11.34 1.12 -18.63
C ALA A 54 12.37 0.23 -19.35
N LYS A 55 12.41 0.35 -20.69
CA LYS A 55 13.34 -0.39 -21.54
C LYS A 55 13.93 0.51 -22.63
N THR A 56 15.21 0.40 -22.86
CA THR A 56 15.90 0.99 -24.00
C THR A 56 16.38 -0.11 -24.95
N LYS A 57 16.41 0.20 -26.26
CA LYS A 57 16.93 -0.74 -27.24
C LYS A 57 18.45 -0.78 -27.20
N VAL A 58 19.01 -1.95 -26.98
CA VAL A 58 20.45 -2.20 -27.12
C VAL A 58 20.82 -2.34 -28.59
N ARG A 59 22.12 -2.29 -28.90
CA ARG A 59 22.64 -2.28 -30.28
C ARG A 59 22.05 -3.35 -31.21
N HIS A 60 21.78 -4.55 -30.72
CA HIS A 60 21.24 -5.64 -31.52
C HIS A 60 19.73 -5.53 -31.76
N GLU A 61 18.99 -4.81 -30.90
CA GLU A 61 17.55 -4.60 -31.03
C GLU A 61 17.17 -3.41 -31.93
N VAL A 62 18.12 -2.54 -32.24
CA VAL A 62 17.89 -1.39 -33.13
C VAL A 62 17.76 -1.88 -34.57
N SER A 63 16.76 -1.40 -35.30
CA SER A 63 16.56 -1.70 -36.72
C SER A 63 17.69 -1.08 -37.57
N GLY A 64 18.03 -1.69 -38.69
CA GLY A 64 19.08 -1.23 -39.60
C GLY A 64 20.45 -1.86 -39.33
N GLY A 65 21.53 -1.26 -39.78
CA GLY A 65 22.90 -1.79 -39.69
C GLY A 65 23.15 -2.95 -40.64
N GLY A 66 24.01 -3.90 -40.26
CA GLY A 66 24.38 -5.04 -41.12
C GLY A 66 25.48 -4.71 -42.13
N LYS A 67 25.30 -3.68 -42.94
CA LYS A 67 26.36 -3.23 -43.87
C LYS A 67 27.31 -2.26 -43.16
N LYS A 68 28.61 -2.44 -43.37
CA LYS A 68 29.64 -1.51 -42.90
C LYS A 68 29.47 -0.14 -43.59
N PRO A 69 29.37 0.99 -42.84
CA PRO A 69 29.11 2.30 -43.44
C PRO A 69 30.13 2.73 -44.51
N TRP A 70 31.43 2.42 -44.31
CA TRP A 70 32.51 2.68 -45.28
C TRP A 70 33.66 1.72 -45.05
N ARG A 71 34.62 1.66 -46.02
CA ARG A 71 35.79 0.85 -45.95
C ARG A 71 36.70 1.22 -44.76
N GLN A 72 37.52 0.28 -44.29
CA GLN A 72 38.33 0.40 -43.08
C GLN A 72 39.39 1.50 -43.13
N LYS A 73 39.95 1.78 -44.30
CA LYS A 73 41.03 2.77 -44.54
C LYS A 73 40.75 3.56 -45.83
N GLY A 74 41.41 4.71 -46.01
CA GLY A 74 41.37 5.48 -47.24
C GLY A 74 40.09 6.35 -47.43
N THR A 75 39.37 6.69 -46.36
CA THR A 75 38.15 7.57 -46.42
C THR A 75 38.31 8.91 -45.71
N GLY A 76 39.41 9.12 -44.99
CA GLY A 76 39.60 10.32 -44.15
C GLY A 76 38.65 10.44 -42.97
N ARG A 77 37.75 9.45 -42.76
CA ARG A 77 36.78 9.42 -41.67
C ARG A 77 37.19 8.47 -40.56
N ALA A 78 36.64 8.70 -39.35
CA ALA A 78 36.81 7.77 -38.24
C ALA A 78 36.28 6.38 -38.62
N ARG A 79 36.91 5.32 -38.14
CA ARG A 79 36.47 3.93 -38.41
C ARG A 79 35.12 3.65 -37.81
N SER A 80 34.20 3.10 -38.57
CA SER A 80 32.88 2.71 -38.12
C SER A 80 32.53 1.32 -38.64
N GLY A 81 32.04 0.46 -37.74
CA GLY A 81 31.62 -0.89 -38.07
C GLY A 81 30.11 -1.02 -38.32
N SER A 82 29.32 -0.18 -37.72
CA SER A 82 27.84 -0.22 -37.83
C SER A 82 27.23 1.12 -37.47
N SER A 83 26.15 1.49 -38.15
CA SER A 83 25.31 2.65 -37.83
C SER A 83 24.47 2.47 -36.56
N ARG A 84 24.35 1.21 -36.07
CA ARG A 84 23.68 0.92 -34.79
C ARG A 84 24.56 1.16 -33.55
N SER A 85 25.82 1.55 -33.74
CA SER A 85 26.75 1.82 -32.64
C SER A 85 26.19 2.94 -31.76
N PRO A 86 26.35 2.88 -30.43
CA PRO A 86 25.86 3.93 -29.50
C PRO A 86 26.49 5.31 -29.75
N VAL A 87 27.58 5.40 -30.50
CA VAL A 87 28.21 6.64 -30.91
C VAL A 87 27.39 7.40 -31.99
N TRP A 88 26.51 6.68 -32.67
CA TRP A 88 25.66 7.25 -33.72
C TRP A 88 24.32 7.71 -33.18
N VAL A 89 23.82 8.82 -33.69
CA VAL A 89 22.45 9.27 -33.44
C VAL A 89 21.48 8.21 -33.95
N GLY A 90 20.56 7.73 -33.11
CA GLY A 90 19.67 6.61 -33.43
C GLY A 90 20.29 5.22 -33.24
N GLY A 91 21.54 5.13 -32.75
CA GLY A 91 22.13 3.86 -32.35
C GLY A 91 21.58 3.31 -31.02
N GLY A 92 22.05 2.12 -30.63
CA GLY A 92 21.62 1.49 -29.37
C GLY A 92 22.12 2.21 -28.13
N THR A 93 21.35 2.15 -27.07
CA THR A 93 21.75 2.71 -25.78
C THR A 93 22.68 1.75 -25.04
N VAL A 94 23.77 2.28 -24.45
CA VAL A 94 24.69 1.53 -23.60
C VAL A 94 24.25 1.71 -22.13
N PHE A 95 24.20 0.60 -21.38
CA PHE A 95 23.84 0.59 -19.97
C PHE A 95 22.45 1.20 -19.63
N GLY A 96 21.55 1.24 -20.59
CA GLY A 96 20.17 1.67 -20.36
C GLY A 96 19.34 0.59 -19.63
N PRO A 97 18.15 0.95 -19.16
CA PRO A 97 17.25 0.00 -18.52
C PRO A 97 16.84 -1.12 -19.50
N VAL A 98 16.80 -2.35 -19.01
CA VAL A 98 16.54 -3.55 -19.84
C VAL A 98 15.09 -4.02 -19.73
N GLY A 99 14.34 -3.52 -18.73
CA GLY A 99 12.94 -3.89 -18.50
C GLY A 99 12.75 -5.24 -17.79
N ASN A 100 13.82 -5.83 -17.25
CA ASN A 100 13.77 -7.08 -16.49
C ASN A 100 14.32 -6.92 -15.07
N GLN A 101 14.42 -5.68 -14.57
CA GLN A 101 14.93 -5.42 -13.24
C GLN A 101 13.95 -5.97 -12.19
N ASN A 102 14.48 -6.70 -11.22
CA ASN A 102 13.70 -7.19 -10.10
C ASN A 102 13.81 -6.20 -8.93
N PHE A 103 12.70 -5.54 -8.61
CA PHE A 103 12.59 -4.64 -7.47
C PHE A 103 11.97 -5.30 -6.23
N LYS A 104 11.57 -6.57 -6.34
CA LYS A 104 10.92 -7.28 -5.24
C LYS A 104 11.87 -7.48 -4.07
N ILE A 105 11.42 -7.06 -2.91
CA ILE A 105 12.09 -7.24 -1.62
C ILE A 105 11.16 -8.06 -0.72
N SER A 106 11.72 -8.86 0.16
CA SER A 106 10.98 -9.64 1.16
C SER A 106 11.36 -9.19 2.57
N GLN A 107 10.41 -9.28 3.49
CA GLN A 107 10.60 -9.05 4.91
C GLN A 107 10.30 -10.32 5.70
N ASN A 108 10.92 -10.51 6.85
CA ASN A 108 10.64 -11.64 7.74
C ASN A 108 9.19 -11.58 8.26
N LYS A 109 8.48 -12.71 8.29
CA LYS A 109 7.08 -12.77 8.74
C LYS A 109 6.86 -12.20 10.15
N LYS A 110 7.77 -12.50 11.09
CA LYS A 110 7.70 -11.99 12.49
C LYS A 110 7.88 -10.47 12.55
N GLU A 111 8.79 -9.93 11.75
CA GLU A 111 9.06 -8.51 11.64
C GLU A 111 7.88 -7.77 11.01
N HIS A 112 7.27 -8.32 9.96
CA HIS A 112 6.05 -7.78 9.37
C HIS A 112 4.88 -7.76 10.35
N LYS A 113 4.66 -8.84 11.13
CA LYS A 113 3.66 -8.86 12.21
C LYS A 113 3.93 -7.77 13.25
N LEU A 114 5.20 -7.57 13.64
CA LEU A 114 5.59 -6.51 14.57
C LEU A 114 5.30 -5.12 13.98
N ALA A 115 5.57 -4.91 12.69
CA ALA A 115 5.28 -3.65 12.00
C ALA A 115 3.77 -3.35 11.99
N LEU A 116 2.92 -4.33 11.67
CA LEU A 116 1.45 -4.19 11.71
C LEU A 116 0.95 -3.86 13.12
N LYS A 117 1.38 -4.61 14.14
CA LYS A 117 1.02 -4.33 15.54
C LYS A 117 1.46 -2.92 15.97
N SER A 118 2.65 -2.48 15.54
CA SER A 118 3.17 -1.14 15.82
C SER A 118 2.31 -0.05 15.19
N ALA A 119 1.94 -0.20 13.92
CA ALA A 119 1.09 0.75 13.21
C ALA A 119 -0.34 0.81 13.81
N LEU A 120 -0.93 -0.33 14.16
CA LEU A 120 -2.24 -0.40 14.82
C LEU A 120 -2.20 0.26 16.20
N SER A 121 -1.12 0.05 16.99
CA SER A 121 -0.94 0.68 18.30
C SER A 121 -0.81 2.20 18.21
N LEU A 122 -0.18 2.74 17.17
CA LEU A 122 -0.16 4.18 16.88
C LEU A 122 -1.57 4.70 16.60
N LYS A 123 -2.31 4.04 15.69
CA LYS A 123 -3.67 4.46 15.35
C LYS A 123 -4.65 4.36 16.51
N THR A 124 -4.45 3.42 17.41
CA THR A 124 -5.26 3.32 18.64
C THR A 124 -5.14 4.56 19.53
N LYS A 125 -3.99 5.23 19.52
CA LYS A 125 -3.77 6.48 20.28
C LYS A 125 -4.34 7.71 19.56
N ASP A 126 -4.24 7.74 18.22
CA ASP A 126 -4.38 8.98 17.46
C ASP A 126 -5.65 9.04 16.58
N GLY A 127 -6.39 7.96 16.37
CA GLY A 127 -7.54 8.04 15.47
C GLY A 127 -8.27 6.74 15.15
N LEU A 128 -8.35 5.81 16.09
CA LEU A 128 -9.15 4.59 15.94
C LEU A 128 -10.61 4.84 16.30
N LEU A 129 -11.50 4.57 15.36
CA LEU A 129 -12.96 4.58 15.51
C LEU A 129 -13.49 3.16 15.32
N VAL A 130 -14.21 2.65 16.30
CA VAL A 130 -14.79 1.29 16.24
C VAL A 130 -16.27 1.40 15.98
N ILE A 131 -16.73 0.69 14.95
CA ILE A 131 -18.15 0.64 14.56
C ILE A 131 -18.69 -0.76 14.84
N ASP A 132 -19.92 -0.84 15.31
CA ASP A 132 -20.55 -2.13 15.60
C ASP A 132 -20.70 -2.97 14.32
N GLU A 133 -21.41 -2.43 13.33
CA GLU A 133 -21.61 -3.07 12.03
C GLU A 133 -21.69 -2.01 10.92
N ILE A 134 -21.09 -2.30 9.75
CA ILE A 134 -21.09 -1.43 8.57
C ILE A 134 -21.93 -2.13 7.50
N LYS A 135 -23.14 -1.67 7.27
CA LYS A 135 -24.07 -2.18 6.25
C LYS A 135 -24.72 -1.05 5.49
N PHE A 136 -24.81 -1.20 4.18
CA PHE A 136 -25.54 -0.27 3.32
C PHE A 136 -26.58 -1.05 2.52
N ASP A 137 -27.81 -0.54 2.49
CA ASP A 137 -28.91 -1.17 1.74
C ASP A 137 -28.86 -0.80 0.24
N GLU A 138 -28.25 0.33 -0.08
CA GLU A 138 -28.18 0.87 -1.44
C GLU A 138 -26.76 1.16 -1.89
N LYS A 139 -26.48 0.94 -3.17
CA LYS A 139 -25.17 1.20 -3.83
C LYS A 139 -25.00 2.71 -4.14
N LYS A 140 -25.08 3.58 -3.14
CA LYS A 140 -24.99 5.04 -3.28
C LYS A 140 -23.79 5.62 -2.51
N THR A 141 -22.93 6.38 -3.20
CA THR A 141 -21.78 7.07 -2.59
C THR A 141 -22.21 8.06 -1.51
N LYS A 142 -23.37 8.69 -1.65
CA LYS A 142 -23.91 9.64 -0.66
C LYS A 142 -24.09 8.98 0.71
N ASN A 143 -24.55 7.73 0.77
CA ASN A 143 -24.76 7.01 2.03
C ASN A 143 -23.42 6.76 2.74
N PHE A 144 -22.38 6.45 1.98
CA PHE A 144 -21.03 6.24 2.52
C PHE A 144 -20.41 7.57 3.04
N VAL A 145 -20.59 8.67 2.31
CA VAL A 145 -20.11 9.99 2.76
C VAL A 145 -20.86 10.44 4.00
N ASN A 146 -22.19 10.33 4.03
CA ASN A 146 -23.00 10.67 5.21
C ASN A 146 -22.57 9.85 6.44
N PHE A 147 -22.24 8.57 6.26
CA PHE A 147 -21.71 7.74 7.34
C PHE A 147 -20.38 8.28 7.88
N LEU A 148 -19.40 8.61 7.01
CA LEU A 148 -18.13 9.19 7.45
C LEU A 148 -18.32 10.55 8.16
N ASP A 149 -19.24 11.38 7.68
CA ASP A 149 -19.57 12.66 8.30
C ASP A 149 -20.21 12.46 9.68
N ALA A 150 -21.11 11.47 9.83
CA ALA A 150 -21.77 11.16 11.10
C ALA A 150 -20.77 10.73 12.19
N ILE A 151 -19.77 9.95 11.84
CA ILE A 151 -18.69 9.55 12.77
C ILE A 151 -17.58 10.59 12.87
N LYS A 152 -17.73 11.77 12.23
CA LYS A 152 -16.82 12.92 12.29
C LYS A 152 -15.39 12.59 11.85
N VAL A 153 -15.24 11.80 10.79
CA VAL A 153 -13.94 11.50 10.20
C VAL A 153 -13.41 12.74 9.49
N GLY A 154 -12.27 13.27 9.95
CA GLY A 154 -11.56 14.36 9.30
C GLY A 154 -10.35 13.85 8.53
N GLY A 155 -10.18 14.28 7.27
CA GLY A 155 -9.04 13.89 6.44
C GLY A 155 -9.17 12.51 5.80
N LYS A 156 -8.05 11.81 5.63
CA LYS A 156 -8.04 10.48 5.00
C LYS A 156 -8.46 9.39 5.96
N ALA A 157 -9.31 8.46 5.48
CA ALA A 157 -9.83 7.35 6.26
C ALA A 157 -9.49 5.99 5.65
N LEU A 158 -9.13 5.04 6.49
CA LEU A 158 -9.09 3.62 6.16
C LEU A 158 -10.25 2.93 6.88
N VAL A 159 -11.15 2.34 6.12
CA VAL A 159 -12.28 1.59 6.66
C VAL A 159 -12.00 0.10 6.51
N VAL A 160 -11.94 -0.60 7.62
CA VAL A 160 -11.65 -2.03 7.68
C VAL A 160 -12.92 -2.78 8.02
N VAL A 161 -13.31 -3.67 7.12
CA VAL A 161 -14.48 -4.55 7.26
C VAL A 161 -14.03 -6.01 7.23
N ASP A 162 -14.84 -6.90 7.75
CA ASP A 162 -14.55 -8.33 7.68
C ASP A 162 -14.76 -8.85 6.26
N GLU A 163 -15.93 -8.56 5.68
CA GLU A 163 -16.27 -8.88 4.29
C GLU A 163 -16.69 -7.64 3.52
N ILE A 164 -16.23 -7.50 2.29
CA ILE A 164 -16.63 -6.41 1.39
C ILE A 164 -17.83 -6.88 0.57
N THR A 165 -19.03 -6.41 0.90
CA THR A 165 -20.22 -6.61 0.10
C THR A 165 -20.20 -5.73 -1.16
N GLU A 166 -20.99 -6.09 -2.19
CA GLU A 166 -21.10 -5.27 -3.40
C GLU A 166 -21.58 -3.85 -3.11
N GLU A 167 -22.47 -3.67 -2.11
CA GLU A 167 -23.02 -2.39 -1.69
C GLU A 167 -21.92 -1.50 -1.10
N ILE A 168 -21.09 -2.05 -0.20
CA ILE A 168 -19.95 -1.34 0.40
C ILE A 168 -18.95 -0.94 -0.68
N PHE A 169 -18.58 -1.88 -1.57
CA PHE A 169 -17.63 -1.61 -2.65
C PHE A 169 -18.14 -0.52 -3.60
N ALA A 170 -19.38 -0.64 -4.08
CA ALA A 170 -19.95 0.32 -5.03
C ALA A 170 -20.12 1.72 -4.41
N SER A 171 -20.45 1.80 -3.10
CA SER A 171 -20.63 3.06 -2.40
C SER A 171 -19.31 3.77 -2.07
N SER A 172 -18.23 3.02 -1.82
CA SER A 172 -16.95 3.56 -1.36
C SER A 172 -15.94 3.85 -2.46
N ARG A 173 -15.92 3.08 -3.57
CA ARG A 173 -14.86 3.11 -4.59
C ARG A 173 -14.59 4.47 -5.22
N ASN A 174 -15.59 5.36 -5.29
CA ASN A 174 -15.46 6.69 -5.89
C ASN A 174 -15.06 7.77 -4.87
N VAL A 175 -14.94 7.43 -3.59
CA VAL A 175 -14.59 8.37 -2.53
C VAL A 175 -13.07 8.42 -2.38
N GLY A 176 -12.42 9.47 -2.89
CA GLY A 176 -10.95 9.55 -3.00
C GLY A 176 -10.21 9.73 -1.67
N PHE A 177 -10.89 10.16 -0.60
CA PHE A 177 -10.29 10.33 0.72
C PHE A 177 -10.50 9.13 1.66
N ALA A 178 -11.27 8.13 1.24
CA ALA A 178 -11.51 6.92 2.02
C ALA A 178 -11.17 5.66 1.21
N LYS A 179 -10.47 4.71 1.84
CA LYS A 179 -10.17 3.39 1.28
C LYS A 179 -10.82 2.32 2.14
N VAL A 180 -11.51 1.38 1.50
CA VAL A 180 -12.09 0.20 2.19
C VAL A 180 -11.22 -1.02 1.92
N VAL A 181 -10.89 -1.75 2.97
CA VAL A 181 -10.10 -2.98 2.91
C VAL A 181 -10.71 -4.06 3.80
N THR A 182 -10.42 -5.32 3.50
CA THR A 182 -10.75 -6.44 4.39
C THR A 182 -9.75 -6.56 5.54
N SER A 183 -10.15 -7.20 6.62
CA SER A 183 -9.29 -7.49 7.78
C SER A 183 -7.99 -8.21 7.41
N ASP A 184 -8.02 -9.07 6.38
CA ASP A 184 -6.84 -9.83 5.92
C ASP A 184 -5.86 -9.01 5.07
N ASN A 185 -6.33 -7.93 4.46
CA ASN A 185 -5.55 -7.13 3.50
C ASN A 185 -5.08 -5.78 4.06
N ILE A 186 -5.02 -5.66 5.37
CA ILE A 186 -4.51 -4.44 6.02
C ILE A 186 -3.01 -4.31 5.76
N SER A 187 -2.59 -3.18 5.19
CA SER A 187 -1.20 -2.86 4.92
C SER A 187 -0.65 -1.83 5.93
N VAL A 188 0.65 -1.94 6.24
CA VAL A 188 1.34 -0.95 7.09
C VAL A 188 1.35 0.42 6.40
N LEU A 189 1.55 0.44 5.08
CA LEU A 189 1.53 1.67 4.28
C LEU A 189 0.15 2.35 4.35
N ASP A 190 -0.93 1.59 4.20
CA ASP A 190 -2.30 2.13 4.29
C ASP A 190 -2.57 2.72 5.68
N LEU A 191 -2.19 1.99 6.75
CA LEU A 191 -2.35 2.47 8.12
C LEU A 191 -1.62 3.80 8.39
N LEU A 192 -0.38 3.92 7.91
CA LEU A 192 0.42 5.13 8.14
C LEU A 192 -0.02 6.32 7.27
N ASN A 193 -0.62 6.06 6.11
CA ASN A 193 -1.00 7.10 5.14
C ASN A 193 -2.36 7.76 5.44
N VAL A 194 -3.14 7.24 6.38
CA VAL A 194 -4.47 7.77 6.75
C VAL A 194 -4.42 8.48 8.09
N ASP A 195 -5.35 9.41 8.29
CA ASP A 195 -5.50 10.11 9.56
C ASP A 195 -6.36 9.27 10.52
N ASN A 196 -7.46 8.72 10.02
CA ASN A 196 -8.42 7.96 10.82
C ASN A 196 -8.51 6.51 10.37
N LEU A 197 -8.53 5.59 11.34
CA LEU A 197 -8.76 4.17 11.13
C LEU A 197 -10.16 3.82 11.66
N VAL A 198 -11.03 3.39 10.77
CA VAL A 198 -12.40 2.94 11.12
C VAL A 198 -12.44 1.42 11.00
N MET A 199 -12.76 0.72 12.06
CA MET A 199 -12.82 -0.75 12.07
C MET A 199 -14.18 -1.24 12.53
N SER A 200 -14.69 -2.29 11.87
CA SER A 200 -15.85 -3.01 12.39
C SER A 200 -15.45 -3.86 13.60
N LYS A 201 -16.39 -4.12 14.50
CA LYS A 201 -16.16 -4.98 15.67
C LYS A 201 -15.78 -6.42 15.28
N ALA A 202 -16.28 -6.91 14.15
CA ALA A 202 -15.92 -8.22 13.61
C ALA A 202 -14.46 -8.21 13.12
N SER A 203 -14.07 -7.20 12.30
CA SER A 203 -12.71 -7.09 11.76
C SER A 203 -11.63 -6.97 12.84
N ILE A 204 -11.92 -6.33 13.97
CA ILE A 204 -10.98 -6.27 15.11
C ILE A 204 -10.67 -7.66 15.64
N LYS A 205 -11.70 -8.50 15.83
CA LYS A 205 -11.51 -9.86 16.33
C LYS A 205 -10.68 -10.70 15.37
N THR A 206 -10.99 -10.64 14.06
CA THR A 206 -10.23 -11.31 13.01
C THR A 206 -8.76 -10.89 13.00
N VAL A 207 -8.49 -9.59 13.10
CA VAL A 207 -7.12 -9.05 13.18
C VAL A 207 -6.39 -9.49 14.46
N GLU A 208 -7.06 -9.50 15.60
CA GLU A 208 -6.48 -10.00 16.86
C GLU A 208 -6.08 -11.48 16.77
N GLU A 209 -6.92 -12.29 16.15
CA GLU A 209 -6.63 -13.73 15.95
C GLU A 209 -5.47 -13.97 14.99
N ALA A 210 -5.41 -13.22 13.88
CA ALA A 210 -4.35 -13.33 12.88
C ALA A 210 -2.98 -12.86 13.38
N LEU A 211 -2.97 -11.90 14.30
CA LEU A 211 -1.73 -11.30 14.82
C LEU A 211 -1.25 -11.91 16.15
N LYS A 212 -2.05 -12.66 16.85
CA LYS A 212 -1.57 -13.43 18.01
C LYS A 212 -0.53 -14.45 17.57
#